data_96a617b1538c9426be540df94e378688
#
_entry.id   96a617b1538c9426be540df94e378688
#
_cell.length_a   1.000
_cell.length_b   1.000
_cell.length_c   1.000
_cell.angle_alpha   90.00
_cell.angle_beta   90.00
_cell.angle_gamma   90.00
#
_symmetry.space_group_name_H-M   'P 1'
#
loop_
_entity.id
_entity.type
_entity.pdbx_description
1 polymer ?
#
loop_
_entity_poly.entity_id
_entity_poly.type
_entity_poly.pdbx_seq_one_letter_code
_entity_poly.pdbx_strand_id
1 'polypeptide(L)'
;MTSFAAKPRPSIDFWRSNGELQTGDPQNRTILSSTATNRGLIRVEEFRFGQCEIPDLMFNQHVFAMNVGDSLSCEYKDGARFRQSVHATGAVCFVPSNRPFCVRLPLEEALLANYLYVALDPAVVAETLTKLQLVSFRVELMLQWRKRDSVLHNIALAIQNGIQLGDASDLLYSEALSTALGVHLLREYGNVKLKPSESPSGLSRERLQLAFDYIQDRLSAELTVSGIAKAVGMSVYHFIRLFRESTGKSPYQYVIDVRVRKAKELLATRKSTIAEVAYEVGFVDQSHLTRHFKRAFGITPNTFVSLSCRTFSFYGRNR
;
A
#
# COMPACT_ATOMS: atom_id res chain seq x y z
N MET A 1 -8.40 -26.15 -30.11
CA MET A 1 -8.40 -24.69 -30.05
C MET A 1 -8.28 -24.32 -28.60
N THR A 2 -7.08 -24.12 -28.09
CA THR A 2 -6.79 -23.82 -26.70
C THR A 2 -7.00 -22.31 -26.48
N SER A 3 -8.02 -21.98 -25.68
CA SER A 3 -8.33 -20.63 -25.24
C SER A 3 -7.12 -20.05 -24.49
N PHE A 4 -6.49 -19.03 -25.06
CA PHE A 4 -5.54 -18.19 -24.34
C PHE A 4 -6.33 -17.37 -23.31
N ALA A 5 -6.42 -17.85 -22.08
CA ALA A 5 -6.82 -17.02 -20.96
C ALA A 5 -5.82 -15.86 -20.88
N ALA A 6 -6.31 -14.63 -20.91
CA ALA A 6 -5.48 -13.44 -20.78
C ALA A 6 -4.70 -13.54 -19.45
N LYS A 7 -3.36 -13.46 -19.52
CA LYS A 7 -2.49 -13.49 -18.36
C LYS A 7 -2.94 -12.39 -17.37
N PRO A 8 -3.11 -12.71 -16.09
CA PRO A 8 -3.40 -11.68 -15.10
C PRO A 8 -2.28 -10.64 -15.12
N ARG A 9 -2.66 -9.35 -15.16
CA ARG A 9 -1.68 -8.26 -15.04
C ARG A 9 -1.23 -8.17 -13.60
N PRO A 10 0.08 -7.92 -13.33
CA PRO A 10 0.55 -7.72 -11.97
C PRO A 10 -0.23 -6.58 -11.30
N SER A 11 -0.63 -6.77 -10.05
CA SER A 11 -1.36 -5.78 -9.25
C SER A 11 -0.44 -4.99 -8.33
N ILE A 12 0.77 -5.49 -8.11
CA ILE A 12 1.81 -4.81 -7.36
C ILE A 12 2.64 -3.97 -8.32
N ASP A 13 2.55 -2.65 -8.16
CA ASP A 13 3.24 -1.71 -9.02
C ASP A 13 4.69 -1.53 -8.57
N PHE A 14 5.60 -1.72 -9.52
CA PHE A 14 7.03 -1.45 -9.36
C PHE A 14 7.35 -0.11 -10.00
N TRP A 15 8.10 0.71 -9.30
CA TRP A 15 8.53 2.02 -9.78
C TRP A 15 10.04 2.07 -9.79
N ARG A 16 10.61 2.67 -10.84
CA ARG A 16 12.02 3.04 -10.83
C ARG A 16 12.24 4.29 -9.99
N SER A 17 13.44 4.47 -9.47
CA SER A 17 13.81 5.68 -8.70
C SER A 17 13.61 6.99 -9.48
N ASN A 18 13.59 6.93 -10.82
CA ASN A 18 13.28 8.06 -11.71
C ASN A 18 11.78 8.36 -11.86
N GLY A 19 10.89 7.60 -11.19
CA GLY A 19 9.44 7.76 -11.24
C GLY A 19 8.75 7.08 -12.41
N GLU A 20 9.44 6.26 -13.22
CA GLU A 20 8.83 5.45 -14.27
C GLU A 20 8.19 4.20 -13.70
N LEU A 21 6.93 3.95 -14.07
CA LEU A 21 6.24 2.70 -13.77
C LEU A 21 6.86 1.58 -14.59
N GLN A 22 7.43 0.60 -13.93
CA GLN A 22 7.88 -0.61 -14.62
C GLN A 22 6.69 -1.58 -14.73
N THR A 23 6.03 -1.58 -15.86
CA THR A 23 5.11 -2.66 -16.23
C THR A 23 5.94 -3.92 -16.41
N GLY A 24 5.54 -4.96 -15.67
CA GLY A 24 6.32 -6.18 -15.50
C GLY A 24 7.06 -6.68 -16.72
N ASP A 25 8.28 -7.15 -16.52
CA ASP A 25 9.07 -7.83 -17.51
C ASP A 25 8.24 -8.96 -18.15
N PRO A 26 8.19 -9.07 -19.49
CA PRO A 26 7.49 -10.15 -20.17
C PRO A 26 7.93 -11.56 -19.75
N GLN A 27 9.12 -11.69 -19.18
CA GLN A 27 9.65 -12.94 -18.65
C GLN A 27 9.14 -13.24 -17.22
N ASN A 28 8.67 -12.25 -16.45
CA ASN A 28 8.09 -12.45 -15.15
C ASN A 28 6.66 -13.00 -15.28
N ARG A 29 6.39 -14.10 -14.64
CA ARG A 29 5.10 -14.78 -14.71
C ARG A 29 4.34 -14.62 -13.40
N THR A 30 3.26 -13.83 -13.40
CA THR A 30 2.29 -13.83 -12.31
C THR A 30 1.48 -15.12 -12.37
N ILE A 31 1.50 -15.90 -11.30
CA ILE A 31 0.79 -17.18 -11.20
C ILE A 31 -0.55 -16.98 -10.51
N LEU A 32 -0.59 -16.14 -9.48
CA LEU A 32 -1.76 -15.85 -8.66
C LEU A 32 -1.82 -14.34 -8.37
N SER A 33 -3.03 -13.75 -8.42
CA SER A 33 -3.22 -12.34 -8.05
C SER A 33 -4.53 -12.13 -7.29
N SER A 34 -4.46 -11.37 -6.21
CA SER A 34 -5.62 -11.03 -5.34
C SER A 34 -6.41 -9.81 -5.79
N THR A 35 -6.19 -9.30 -6.99
CA THR A 35 -6.83 -8.05 -7.47
C THR A 35 -8.36 -8.08 -7.45
N ALA A 36 -8.95 -9.26 -7.44
CA ALA A 36 -10.40 -9.43 -7.53
C ALA A 36 -11.14 -9.29 -6.19
N THR A 37 -10.48 -9.52 -5.06
CA THR A 37 -11.14 -9.73 -3.77
C THR A 37 -10.88 -8.64 -2.74
N ASN A 38 -9.93 -7.71 -2.97
CA ASN A 38 -9.49 -6.84 -1.90
C ASN A 38 -9.73 -5.36 -2.23
N ARG A 39 -10.29 -4.60 -1.27
CA ARG A 39 -10.40 -3.13 -1.30
C ARG A 39 -9.03 -2.40 -1.39
N GLY A 40 -7.97 -3.14 -1.74
CA GLY A 40 -6.64 -2.60 -2.00
C GLY A 40 -5.76 -2.42 -0.77
N LEU A 41 -6.18 -2.90 0.41
CA LEU A 41 -5.38 -2.80 1.65
C LEU A 41 -4.26 -3.83 1.69
N ILE A 42 -4.52 -5.06 1.23
CA ILE A 42 -3.53 -6.11 1.02
C ILE A 42 -3.64 -6.62 -0.40
N ARG A 43 -2.51 -6.89 -1.02
CA ARG A 43 -2.42 -7.58 -2.31
C ARG A 43 -1.46 -8.74 -2.17
N VAL A 44 -1.77 -9.86 -2.80
CA VAL A 44 -0.92 -11.04 -2.84
C VAL A 44 -0.72 -11.46 -4.27
N GLU A 45 0.52 -11.68 -4.64
CA GLU A 45 0.90 -12.14 -5.97
C GLU A 45 2.02 -13.15 -5.86
N GLU A 46 1.91 -14.23 -6.62
CA GLU A 46 2.97 -15.19 -6.79
C GLU A 46 3.70 -14.93 -8.11
N PHE A 47 5.00 -14.73 -8.03
CA PHE A 47 5.86 -14.42 -9.18
C PHE A 47 6.91 -15.48 -9.38
N ARG A 48 7.12 -15.80 -10.66
CA ARG A 48 8.36 -16.43 -11.13
C ARG A 48 9.20 -15.41 -11.88
N PHE A 49 10.43 -15.29 -11.47
CA PHE A 49 11.37 -14.40 -12.13
C PHE A 49 11.95 -15.09 -13.37
N GLY A 50 12.08 -14.31 -14.45
CA GLY A 50 12.77 -14.74 -15.67
C GLY A 50 14.03 -13.96 -15.95
N GLN A 51 14.37 -12.95 -15.12
CA GLN A 51 15.47 -12.04 -15.37
C GLN A 51 16.29 -11.72 -14.13
N CYS A 52 17.56 -11.41 -14.34
CA CYS A 52 18.63 -11.49 -13.36
C CYS A 52 18.92 -10.21 -12.59
N GLU A 53 18.51 -9.03 -13.03
CA GLU A 53 18.83 -7.78 -12.38
C GLU A 53 17.60 -6.88 -12.27
N ILE A 54 17.32 -6.47 -11.03
CA ILE A 54 16.23 -5.54 -10.70
C ILE A 54 16.89 -4.29 -10.12
N PRO A 55 17.22 -3.28 -10.97
CA PRO A 55 17.90 -2.08 -10.50
C PRO A 55 16.92 -1.07 -9.93
N ASP A 56 17.27 -0.48 -8.80
CA ASP A 56 16.66 0.72 -8.20
C ASP A 56 15.12 0.77 -8.25
N LEU A 57 14.47 -0.35 -7.88
CA LEU A 57 13.02 -0.41 -7.77
C LEU A 57 12.53 0.16 -6.45
N MET A 58 11.34 0.73 -6.48
CA MET A 58 10.58 1.15 -5.31
C MET A 58 9.16 0.63 -5.41
N PHE A 59 8.58 0.33 -4.26
CA PHE A 59 7.15 0.06 -4.14
C PHE A 59 6.46 1.28 -3.52
N ASN A 60 5.24 1.57 -3.93
CA ASN A 60 4.35 2.52 -3.25
C ASN A 60 3.67 1.90 -2.02
N GLN A 61 3.79 0.60 -1.84
CA GLN A 61 3.28 -0.21 -0.73
C GLN A 61 4.43 -0.79 0.08
N HIS A 62 4.15 -1.22 1.32
CA HIS A 62 5.08 -2.07 2.07
C HIS A 62 4.99 -3.47 1.49
N VAL A 63 6.12 -4.05 1.10
CA VAL A 63 6.13 -5.36 0.43
C VAL A 63 6.94 -6.37 1.23
N PHE A 64 6.35 -7.53 1.42
CA PHE A 64 7.02 -8.74 1.86
C PHE A 64 7.18 -9.67 0.66
N ALA A 65 8.39 -10.09 0.40
CA ALA A 65 8.69 -11.09 -0.62
C ALA A 65 9.16 -12.37 0.08
N MET A 66 8.33 -13.40 0.03
CA MET A 66 8.62 -14.71 0.62
C MET A 66 9.04 -15.70 -0.44
N ASN A 67 10.20 -16.32 -0.29
CA ASN A 67 10.60 -17.40 -1.18
C ASN A 67 9.74 -18.64 -0.91
N VAL A 68 8.93 -19.04 -1.88
CA VAL A 68 8.10 -20.26 -1.83
C VAL A 68 8.66 -21.40 -2.70
N GLY A 69 9.73 -21.12 -3.46
CA GLY A 69 10.49 -22.09 -4.23
C GLY A 69 11.67 -22.68 -3.45
N ASP A 70 12.61 -23.22 -4.22
CA ASP A 70 13.86 -23.76 -3.68
C ASP A 70 14.76 -22.67 -3.11
N SER A 71 15.74 -23.09 -2.32
CA SER A 71 16.75 -22.18 -1.79
C SER A 71 17.61 -21.62 -2.92
N LEU A 72 17.76 -20.31 -2.98
CA LEU A 72 18.49 -19.61 -4.03
C LEU A 72 19.47 -18.58 -3.48
N SER A 73 20.51 -18.30 -4.25
CA SER A 73 21.47 -17.25 -3.99
C SER A 73 21.11 -15.98 -4.73
N CYS A 74 21.22 -14.84 -4.06
CA CYS A 74 21.03 -13.54 -4.66
C CYS A 74 22.05 -12.53 -4.12
N GLU A 75 22.21 -11.44 -4.83
CA GLU A 75 22.94 -10.28 -4.38
C GLU A 75 21.98 -9.11 -4.19
N TYR A 76 22.12 -8.40 -3.08
CA TYR A 76 21.37 -7.19 -2.83
C TYR A 76 22.30 -6.01 -2.54
N LYS A 77 21.87 -4.81 -2.91
CA LYS A 77 22.64 -3.59 -2.71
C LYS A 77 22.42 -3.05 -1.30
N ASP A 78 23.51 -2.91 -0.54
CA ASP A 78 23.56 -2.28 0.77
C ASP A 78 24.50 -1.07 0.70
N GLY A 79 23.92 0.13 0.63
CA GLY A 79 24.67 1.34 0.32
C GLY A 79 25.27 1.28 -1.10
N ALA A 80 26.60 1.39 -1.18
CA ALA A 80 27.33 1.34 -2.46
C ALA A 80 27.80 -0.06 -2.87
N ARG A 81 27.57 -1.09 -2.04
CA ARG A 81 28.13 -2.44 -2.25
C ARG A 81 27.03 -3.48 -2.42
N PHE A 82 27.31 -4.48 -3.26
CA PHE A 82 26.51 -5.69 -3.33
C PHE A 82 26.96 -6.67 -2.26
N ARG A 83 25.99 -7.30 -1.61
CA ARG A 83 26.20 -8.39 -0.63
C ARG A 83 25.49 -9.64 -1.08
N GLN A 84 26.14 -10.76 -0.95
CA GLN A 84 25.52 -12.06 -1.19
C GLN A 84 24.56 -12.44 -0.06
N SER A 85 23.46 -13.05 -0.43
CA SER A 85 22.47 -13.60 0.48
C SER A 85 21.91 -14.90 -0.09
N VAL A 86 21.65 -15.86 0.79
CA VAL A 86 20.95 -17.11 0.43
C VAL A 86 19.54 -17.02 0.97
N HIS A 87 18.55 -17.07 0.10
CA HIS A 87 17.13 -17.09 0.44
C HIS A 87 16.64 -18.53 0.48
N ALA A 88 16.64 -19.14 1.66
CA ALA A 88 16.04 -20.45 1.85
C ALA A 88 14.52 -20.39 1.65
N THR A 89 13.89 -21.54 1.39
CA THR A 89 12.42 -21.65 1.36
C THR A 89 11.82 -21.09 2.65
N GLY A 90 10.80 -20.24 2.54
CA GLY A 90 10.17 -19.54 3.65
C GLY A 90 10.93 -18.30 4.17
N ALA A 91 12.10 -17.97 3.60
CA ALA A 91 12.78 -16.72 3.93
C ALA A 91 12.01 -15.52 3.39
N VAL A 92 11.92 -14.48 4.21
CA VAL A 92 11.20 -13.24 3.90
C VAL A 92 12.18 -12.09 3.72
N CYS A 93 11.99 -11.31 2.68
CA CYS A 93 12.53 -9.98 2.49
C CYS A 93 11.41 -8.95 2.71
N PHE A 94 11.65 -7.94 3.52
CA PHE A 94 10.72 -6.84 3.73
C PHE A 94 11.28 -5.54 3.14
N VAL A 95 10.51 -4.92 2.26
CA VAL A 95 10.83 -3.65 1.61
C VAL A 95 9.79 -2.60 2.03
N PRO A 96 10.18 -1.59 2.81
CA PRO A 96 9.31 -0.46 3.12
C PRO A 96 8.88 0.30 1.86
N SER A 97 7.68 0.87 1.88
CA SER A 97 7.19 1.74 0.81
C SER A 97 8.15 2.91 0.56
N ASN A 98 8.28 3.31 -0.71
CA ASN A 98 9.12 4.41 -1.17
C ASN A 98 10.60 4.27 -0.79
N ARG A 99 11.07 3.06 -0.55
CA ARG A 99 12.48 2.77 -0.32
C ARG A 99 13.10 2.10 -1.53
N PRO A 100 14.13 2.71 -2.17
CA PRO A 100 14.84 2.09 -3.27
C PRO A 100 15.53 0.80 -2.82
N PHE A 101 15.48 -0.23 -3.65
CA PHE A 101 16.22 -1.46 -3.45
C PHE A 101 16.72 -2.00 -4.81
N CYS A 102 17.78 -2.78 -4.76
CA CYS A 102 18.35 -3.43 -5.93
C CYS A 102 18.70 -4.86 -5.58
N VAL A 103 18.30 -5.78 -6.44
CA VAL A 103 18.58 -7.22 -6.31
C VAL A 103 19.12 -7.75 -7.64
N ARG A 104 20.09 -8.63 -7.55
CA ARG A 104 20.61 -9.43 -8.65
C ARG A 104 20.44 -10.92 -8.37
N LEU A 105 19.92 -11.63 -9.33
CA LEU A 105 19.82 -13.09 -9.32
C LEU A 105 20.68 -13.63 -10.44
N PRO A 106 21.59 -14.59 -10.21
CA PRO A 106 22.20 -15.35 -11.28
C PRO A 106 21.13 -15.98 -12.19
N LEU A 107 21.37 -16.09 -13.47
CA LEU A 107 20.36 -16.56 -14.44
C LEU A 107 19.77 -17.93 -14.06
N GLU A 108 20.62 -18.85 -13.63
CA GLU A 108 20.23 -20.19 -13.18
C GLU A 108 19.31 -20.13 -11.96
N GLU A 109 19.59 -19.24 -11.01
CA GLU A 109 18.81 -19.01 -9.80
C GLU A 109 17.50 -18.27 -10.10
N ALA A 110 17.50 -17.35 -11.07
CA ALA A 110 16.31 -16.60 -11.45
C ALA A 110 15.21 -17.51 -12.02
N LEU A 111 15.58 -18.57 -12.74
CA LEU A 111 14.63 -19.54 -13.27
C LEU A 111 13.95 -20.39 -12.18
N LEU A 112 14.59 -20.55 -11.04
CA LEU A 112 14.10 -21.30 -9.88
C LEU A 112 13.37 -20.38 -8.88
N ALA A 113 13.54 -19.07 -9.01
CA ALA A 113 13.02 -18.10 -8.08
C ALA A 113 11.49 -18.02 -8.15
N ASN A 114 10.84 -18.48 -7.10
CA ASN A 114 9.39 -18.37 -6.93
C ASN A 114 9.09 -17.62 -5.62
N TYR A 115 8.45 -16.48 -5.74
CA TYR A 115 8.17 -15.61 -4.60
C TYR A 115 6.68 -15.32 -4.45
N LEU A 116 6.20 -15.44 -3.22
CA LEU A 116 4.91 -14.90 -2.81
C LEU A 116 5.12 -13.48 -2.29
N TYR A 117 4.57 -12.51 -3.01
CA TYR A 117 4.58 -11.10 -2.62
C TYR A 117 3.30 -10.76 -1.88
N VAL A 118 3.44 -10.17 -0.71
CA VAL A 118 2.34 -9.60 0.07
C VAL A 118 2.58 -8.10 0.18
N ALA A 119 1.73 -7.32 -0.46
CA ALA A 119 1.82 -5.86 -0.42
C ALA A 119 0.74 -5.28 0.49
N LEU A 120 1.15 -4.40 1.40
CA LEU A 120 0.31 -3.74 2.38
C LEU A 120 0.27 -2.23 2.12
N ASP A 121 -0.92 -1.65 2.04
CA ASP A 121 -1.08 -0.20 1.91
C ASP A 121 -0.50 0.52 3.14
N PRO A 122 0.36 1.54 2.97
CA PRO A 122 0.90 2.33 4.08
C PRO A 122 -0.16 2.93 5.00
N ALA A 123 -1.39 3.13 4.50
CA ALA A 123 -2.50 3.60 5.31
C ALA A 123 -2.86 2.63 6.43
N VAL A 124 -2.71 1.32 6.22
CA VAL A 124 -2.97 0.29 7.27
C VAL A 124 -2.00 0.46 8.43
N VAL A 125 -0.72 0.71 8.13
CA VAL A 125 0.30 0.96 9.17
C VAL A 125 -0.02 2.24 9.94
N ALA A 126 -0.39 3.32 9.23
CA ALA A 126 -0.77 4.60 9.84
C ALA A 126 -2.01 4.46 10.74
N GLU A 127 -3.03 3.72 10.29
CA GLU A 127 -4.23 3.43 11.07
C GLU A 127 -3.91 2.56 12.29
N THR A 128 -3.05 1.56 12.13
CA THR A 128 -2.60 0.69 13.23
C THR A 128 -1.85 1.51 14.29
N LEU A 129 -0.96 2.43 13.89
CA LEU A 129 -0.29 3.35 14.81
C LEU A 129 -1.27 4.21 15.59
N THR A 130 -2.34 4.66 14.93
CA THR A 130 -3.40 5.44 15.56
C THR A 130 -4.16 4.62 16.60
N LYS A 131 -4.59 3.40 16.24
CA LYS A 131 -5.28 2.46 17.14
C LYS A 131 -4.42 2.08 18.35
N LEU A 132 -3.12 1.88 18.16
CA LEU A 132 -2.17 1.58 19.23
C LEU A 132 -1.73 2.81 20.04
N GLN A 133 -2.25 3.99 19.71
CA GLN A 133 -1.90 5.25 20.37
C GLN A 133 -0.41 5.63 20.26
N LEU A 134 0.26 5.12 19.23
CA LEU A 134 1.69 5.33 18.99
C LEU A 134 1.99 6.50 18.04
N VAL A 135 1.01 7.39 17.82
CA VAL A 135 1.14 8.55 16.90
C VAL A 135 2.25 9.53 17.35
N SER A 136 2.55 9.55 18.65
CA SER A 136 3.64 10.36 19.22
C SER A 136 5.03 9.79 18.97
N PHE A 137 5.14 8.58 18.46
CA PHE A 137 6.41 7.92 18.17
C PHE A 137 6.75 8.04 16.70
N ARG A 138 8.02 8.26 16.41
CA ARG A 138 8.55 8.11 15.06
C ARG A 138 8.84 6.64 14.83
N VAL A 139 7.99 5.97 14.09
CA VAL A 139 8.24 4.59 13.67
C VAL A 139 8.89 4.61 12.30
N GLU A 140 10.09 4.10 12.22
CA GLU A 140 10.82 3.91 10.98
C GLU A 140 10.83 2.42 10.65
N LEU A 141 10.25 2.05 9.51
CA LEU A 141 10.27 0.67 9.05
C LEU A 141 11.59 0.38 8.35
N MET A 142 12.25 -0.68 8.77
CA MET A 142 13.59 -1.03 8.31
C MET A 142 13.53 -2.10 7.22
N LEU A 143 14.26 -1.86 6.13
CA LEU A 143 14.52 -2.88 5.11
C LEU A 143 15.18 -4.09 5.76
N GLN A 144 14.63 -5.27 5.54
CA GLN A 144 15.16 -6.54 6.06
C GLN A 144 15.36 -7.53 4.93
N TRP A 145 16.57 -8.01 4.79
CA TRP A 145 16.91 -9.10 3.91
C TRP A 145 16.95 -10.40 4.71
N ARG A 146 16.31 -11.43 4.22
CA ARG A 146 16.40 -12.79 4.78
C ARG A 146 16.06 -12.88 6.27
N LYS A 147 14.83 -12.65 6.64
CA LYS A 147 14.30 -12.96 7.98
C LYS A 147 13.45 -14.24 7.91
N ARG A 148 13.61 -15.17 8.84
CA ARG A 148 12.61 -16.22 9.06
C ARG A 148 11.51 -15.65 9.93
N ASP A 149 10.31 -15.62 9.42
CA ASP A 149 9.16 -15.04 10.09
C ASP A 149 7.96 -15.96 9.91
N SER A 150 7.76 -16.85 10.88
CA SER A 150 6.68 -17.83 10.85
C SER A 150 5.29 -17.20 10.94
N VAL A 151 5.15 -16.07 11.62
CA VAL A 151 3.86 -15.36 11.71
C VAL A 151 3.48 -14.81 10.35
N LEU A 152 4.41 -14.10 9.70
CA LEU A 152 4.20 -13.57 8.36
C LEU A 152 3.97 -14.68 7.34
N HIS A 153 4.72 -15.79 7.44
CA HIS A 153 4.52 -16.97 6.60
C HIS A 153 3.09 -17.51 6.70
N ASN A 154 2.59 -17.70 7.91
CA ASN A 154 1.23 -18.22 8.13
C ASN A 154 0.16 -17.23 7.66
N ILE A 155 0.35 -15.93 7.88
CA ILE A 155 -0.56 -14.89 7.37
C ILE A 155 -0.58 -14.91 5.84
N ALA A 156 0.58 -15.00 5.18
CA ALA A 156 0.68 -15.05 3.73
C ALA A 156 -0.02 -16.28 3.15
N LEU A 157 0.17 -17.46 3.75
CA LEU A 157 -0.54 -18.68 3.36
C LEU A 157 -2.05 -18.58 3.60
N ALA A 158 -2.49 -17.98 4.71
CA ALA A 158 -3.90 -17.76 4.99
C ALA A 158 -4.55 -16.87 3.93
N ILE A 159 -3.87 -15.79 3.52
CA ILE A 159 -4.35 -14.90 2.45
C ILE A 159 -4.39 -15.65 1.11
N GLN A 160 -3.34 -16.41 0.78
CA GLN A 160 -3.27 -17.19 -0.46
C GLN A 160 -4.41 -18.20 -0.56
N ASN A 161 -4.69 -18.92 0.53
CA ASN A 161 -5.78 -19.89 0.59
C ASN A 161 -7.15 -19.20 0.49
N GLY A 162 -7.36 -18.06 1.15
CA GLY A 162 -8.58 -17.28 1.06
C GLY A 162 -8.91 -16.84 -0.38
N ILE A 163 -7.90 -16.39 -1.12
CA ILE A 163 -8.06 -16.00 -2.53
C ILE A 163 -8.54 -17.16 -3.40
N GLN A 164 -8.12 -18.38 -3.11
CA GLN A 164 -8.52 -19.58 -3.87
C GLN A 164 -9.98 -20.00 -3.59
N LEU A 165 -10.52 -19.68 -2.43
CA LEU A 165 -11.88 -20.10 -2.01
C LEU A 165 -12.98 -19.14 -2.49
N GLY A 166 -12.67 -17.86 -2.72
CA GLY A 166 -13.56 -16.89 -3.39
C GLY A 166 -14.87 -16.58 -2.64
N ASP A 167 -14.86 -16.51 -1.31
CA ASP A 167 -16.07 -16.37 -0.49
C ASP A 167 -16.37 -14.90 -0.11
N ALA A 168 -17.68 -14.60 0.11
CA ALA A 168 -18.16 -13.25 0.47
C ALA A 168 -17.76 -12.78 1.89
N SER A 169 -17.28 -13.67 2.75
CA SER A 169 -16.70 -13.35 4.07
C SER A 169 -15.31 -12.72 3.96
N ASP A 170 -14.74 -12.66 2.76
CA ASP A 170 -13.36 -12.20 2.46
C ASP A 170 -13.04 -10.79 2.96
N LEU A 171 -14.05 -9.93 3.09
CA LEU A 171 -13.81 -8.53 3.48
C LEU A 171 -13.39 -8.41 4.94
N LEU A 172 -14.17 -9.00 5.86
CA LEU A 172 -13.85 -8.98 7.30
C LEU A 172 -12.56 -9.74 7.58
N TYR A 173 -12.38 -10.86 6.88
CA TYR A 173 -11.16 -11.66 6.99
C TYR A 173 -9.94 -10.90 6.51
N SER A 174 -10.02 -10.22 5.38
CA SER A 174 -8.92 -9.41 4.86
C SER A 174 -8.62 -8.18 5.72
N GLU A 175 -9.62 -7.54 6.32
CA GLU A 175 -9.44 -6.45 7.28
C GLU A 175 -8.76 -6.94 8.57
N ALA A 176 -9.15 -8.09 9.09
CA ALA A 176 -8.51 -8.70 10.26
C ALA A 176 -7.05 -9.06 9.99
N LEU A 177 -6.78 -9.70 8.84
CA LEU A 177 -5.42 -10.04 8.43
C LEU A 177 -4.57 -8.79 8.16
N SER A 178 -5.15 -7.73 7.56
CA SER A 178 -4.48 -6.45 7.35
C SER A 178 -4.06 -5.82 8.68
N THR A 179 -4.95 -5.84 9.65
CA THR A 179 -4.68 -5.30 10.99
C THR A 179 -3.60 -6.13 11.70
N ALA A 180 -3.72 -7.47 11.67
CA ALA A 180 -2.73 -8.37 12.25
C ALA A 180 -1.35 -8.17 11.62
N LEU A 181 -1.31 -8.04 10.28
CA LEU A 181 -0.08 -7.78 9.54
C LEU A 181 0.50 -6.41 9.89
N GLY A 182 -0.32 -5.36 10.00
CA GLY A 182 0.11 -4.03 10.42
C GLY A 182 0.73 -4.01 11.83
N VAL A 183 0.10 -4.69 12.79
CA VAL A 183 0.63 -4.83 14.16
C VAL A 183 1.96 -5.61 14.16
N HIS A 184 2.01 -6.73 13.45
CA HIS A 184 3.21 -7.56 13.33
C HIS A 184 4.37 -6.79 12.71
N LEU A 185 4.09 -6.00 11.66
CA LEU A 185 5.05 -5.15 10.97
C LEU A 185 5.68 -4.12 11.90
N LEU A 186 4.84 -3.43 12.68
CA LEU A 186 5.30 -2.44 13.66
C LEU A 186 6.16 -3.07 14.75
N ARG A 187 5.81 -4.27 15.20
CA ARG A 187 6.52 -4.98 16.25
C ARG A 187 7.87 -5.53 15.80
N GLU A 188 7.92 -6.16 14.63
CA GLU A 188 9.08 -6.94 14.20
C GLU A 188 10.02 -6.19 13.25
N TYR A 189 9.49 -5.18 12.52
CA TYR A 189 10.21 -4.42 11.49
C TYR A 189 10.24 -2.92 11.78
N GLY A 190 9.51 -2.47 12.81
CA GLY A 190 9.48 -1.09 13.25
C GLY A 190 10.63 -0.79 14.21
N ASN A 191 11.40 0.24 13.90
CA ASN A 191 12.30 0.86 14.87
C ASN A 191 11.54 2.01 15.53
N VAL A 192 10.98 1.72 16.70
CA VAL A 192 10.26 2.71 17.50
C VAL A 192 11.31 3.56 18.21
N LYS A 193 11.62 4.71 17.65
CA LYS A 193 12.40 5.74 18.33
C LYS A 193 11.44 6.59 19.13
N LEU A 194 11.61 6.64 20.44
CA LEU A 194 11.08 7.74 21.23
C LEU A 194 11.60 9.00 20.54
N LYS A 195 10.70 9.88 20.11
CA LYS A 195 11.15 11.22 19.69
C LYS A 195 11.95 11.74 20.87
N PRO A 196 13.23 12.17 20.69
CA PRO A 196 13.94 12.82 21.76
C PRO A 196 13.03 13.92 22.26
N SER A 197 13.01 14.10 23.58
CA SER A 197 12.30 15.20 24.26
C SER A 197 12.99 16.53 23.96
N GLU A 198 13.02 16.89 22.68
CA GLU A 198 13.05 18.28 22.28
C GLU A 198 11.60 18.74 22.30
N SER A 199 11.34 19.88 22.90
CA SER A 199 10.04 20.56 23.05
C SER A 199 8.99 20.07 22.04
N PRO A 200 7.75 19.73 22.42
CA PRO A 200 6.81 18.98 21.60
C PRO A 200 6.73 19.54 20.18
N SER A 201 7.56 19.01 19.29
CA SER A 201 7.59 19.39 17.88
C SER A 201 6.48 18.65 17.18
N GLY A 202 5.29 19.19 17.24
CA GLY A 202 4.09 18.61 16.66
C GLY A 202 2.85 19.01 17.45
N LEU A 203 1.69 18.67 16.92
CA LEU A 203 0.42 18.83 17.62
C LEU A 203 0.35 17.82 18.77
N SER A 204 -0.21 18.26 19.91
CA SER A 204 -0.58 17.30 20.96
C SER A 204 -1.59 16.29 20.39
N ARG A 205 -1.67 15.13 21.02
CA ARG A 205 -2.56 14.05 20.57
C ARG A 205 -4.01 14.50 20.47
N GLU A 206 -4.48 15.25 21.46
CA GLU A 206 -5.84 15.77 21.52
C GLU A 206 -6.09 16.74 20.37
N ARG A 207 -5.15 17.64 20.08
CA ARG A 207 -5.25 18.59 18.96
C ARG A 207 -5.18 17.90 17.60
N LEU A 208 -4.35 16.87 17.49
CA LEU A 208 -4.25 16.10 16.27
C LEU A 208 -5.55 15.33 16.01
N GLN A 209 -6.13 14.72 17.03
CA GLN A 209 -7.42 14.05 16.95
C GLN A 209 -8.54 15.04 16.58
N LEU A 210 -8.61 16.19 17.25
CA LEU A 210 -9.57 17.24 16.90
C LEU A 210 -9.43 17.70 15.44
N ALA A 211 -8.20 17.79 14.93
CA ALA A 211 -7.97 18.12 13.52
C ALA A 211 -8.50 17.04 12.58
N PHE A 212 -8.28 15.77 12.91
CA PHE A 212 -8.77 14.65 12.09
C PHE A 212 -10.30 14.56 12.12
N ASP A 213 -10.92 14.69 13.29
CA ASP A 213 -12.37 14.68 13.45
C ASP A 213 -13.00 15.84 12.66
N TYR A 214 -12.44 17.04 12.77
CA TYR A 214 -12.90 18.20 12.04
C TYR A 214 -12.80 18.00 10.50
N ILE A 215 -11.74 17.35 10.04
CA ILE A 215 -11.55 17.02 8.60
C ILE A 215 -12.60 16.00 8.16
N GLN A 216 -12.81 14.95 8.94
CA GLN A 216 -13.77 13.88 8.61
C GLN A 216 -15.20 14.41 8.55
N ASP A 217 -15.62 15.20 9.56
CA ASP A 217 -16.97 15.74 9.64
C ASP A 217 -17.29 16.71 8.51
N ARG A 218 -16.27 17.36 7.92
CA ARG A 218 -16.45 18.40 6.90
C ARG A 218 -15.84 18.06 5.56
N LEU A 219 -15.65 16.78 5.28
CA LEU A 219 -14.93 16.33 4.07
C LEU A 219 -15.59 16.82 2.79
N SER A 220 -16.94 16.87 2.77
CA SER A 220 -17.76 17.31 1.64
C SER A 220 -17.92 18.84 1.56
N ALA A 221 -17.64 19.53 2.65
CA ALA A 221 -17.83 20.97 2.74
C ALA A 221 -16.58 21.74 2.30
N GLU A 222 -16.70 23.08 2.25
CA GLU A 222 -15.55 23.96 2.10
C GLU A 222 -14.61 23.85 3.31
N LEU A 223 -13.56 23.07 3.17
CA LEU A 223 -12.61 22.76 4.22
C LEU A 223 -11.35 23.59 4.02
N THR A 224 -11.18 24.61 4.84
CA THR A 224 -10.03 25.50 4.79
C THR A 224 -9.00 25.14 5.87
N VAL A 225 -7.73 25.36 5.58
CA VAL A 225 -6.65 25.17 6.58
C VAL A 225 -6.85 26.10 7.77
N SER A 226 -7.41 27.28 7.53
CA SER A 226 -7.77 28.26 8.59
C SER A 226 -8.86 27.70 9.51
N GLY A 227 -9.88 27.04 8.95
CA GLY A 227 -10.94 26.39 9.72
C GLY A 227 -10.41 25.28 10.63
N ILE A 228 -9.52 24.44 10.10
CA ILE A 228 -8.90 23.37 10.90
C ILE A 228 -8.04 23.98 12.02
N ALA A 229 -7.20 24.97 11.70
CA ALA A 229 -6.35 25.64 12.66
C ALA A 229 -7.16 26.27 13.80
N LYS A 230 -8.28 26.91 13.45
CA LYS A 230 -9.21 27.49 14.43
C LYS A 230 -9.85 26.42 15.34
N ALA A 231 -10.24 25.28 14.77
CA ALA A 231 -10.83 24.18 15.54
C ALA A 231 -9.87 23.60 16.58
N VAL A 232 -8.56 23.61 16.31
CA VAL A 232 -7.53 23.15 17.26
C VAL A 232 -6.96 24.28 18.13
N GLY A 233 -7.51 25.50 18.04
CA GLY A 233 -7.10 26.65 18.85
C GLY A 233 -5.71 27.18 18.51
N MET A 234 -5.32 27.23 17.22
CA MET A 234 -3.98 27.61 16.78
C MET A 234 -4.00 28.62 15.63
N SER A 235 -2.90 29.39 15.48
CA SER A 235 -2.69 30.15 14.27
C SER A 235 -2.40 29.23 13.08
N VAL A 236 -2.79 29.68 11.88
CA VAL A 236 -2.63 28.88 10.64
C VAL A 236 -1.16 28.47 10.40
N TYR A 237 -0.23 29.39 10.61
CA TYR A 237 1.21 29.15 10.42
C TYR A 237 1.72 28.05 11.38
N HIS A 238 1.38 28.15 12.66
CA HIS A 238 1.77 27.19 13.68
C HIS A 238 1.15 25.83 13.41
N PHE A 239 -0.14 25.79 13.05
CA PHE A 239 -0.85 24.58 12.71
C PHE A 239 -0.21 23.84 11.52
N ILE A 240 0.05 24.53 10.39
CA ILE A 240 0.66 23.90 9.20
C ILE A 240 1.99 23.26 9.56
N ARG A 241 2.85 23.95 10.30
CA ARG A 241 4.16 23.43 10.70
C ARG A 241 4.02 22.20 11.60
N LEU A 242 3.26 22.32 12.69
CA LEU A 242 3.12 21.24 13.65
C LEU A 242 2.32 20.04 13.09
N PHE A 243 1.32 20.28 12.26
CA PHE A 243 0.58 19.22 11.58
C PHE A 243 1.50 18.42 10.62
N ARG A 244 2.34 19.13 9.84
CA ARG A 244 3.32 18.48 8.99
C ARG A 244 4.37 17.69 9.78
N GLU A 245 4.82 18.22 10.90
CA GLU A 245 5.72 17.52 11.81
C GLU A 245 5.07 16.25 12.39
N SER A 246 3.77 16.31 12.71
CA SER A 246 3.02 15.16 13.26
C SER A 246 2.64 14.11 12.22
N THR A 247 2.29 14.52 10.98
CA THR A 247 1.69 13.63 9.97
C THR A 247 2.61 13.33 8.78
N GLY A 248 3.72 14.06 8.66
CA GLY A 248 4.61 14.01 7.50
C GLY A 248 4.07 14.74 6.26
N LYS A 249 2.81 15.24 6.30
CA LYS A 249 2.11 15.87 5.17
C LYS A 249 1.58 17.24 5.54
N SER A 250 1.48 18.15 4.56
CA SER A 250 0.75 19.39 4.81
C SER A 250 -0.74 19.10 5.04
N PRO A 251 -1.48 19.95 5.78
CA PRO A 251 -2.92 19.79 6.01
C PRO A 251 -3.70 19.65 4.69
N TYR A 252 -3.35 20.43 3.68
CA TYR A 252 -3.99 20.36 2.38
C TYR A 252 -3.76 18.99 1.69
N GLN A 253 -2.51 18.51 1.67
CA GLN A 253 -2.19 17.20 1.10
C GLN A 253 -2.92 16.07 1.83
N TYR A 254 -3.00 16.16 3.16
CA TYR A 254 -3.73 15.18 3.97
C TYR A 254 -5.22 15.15 3.62
N VAL A 255 -5.88 16.31 3.52
CA VAL A 255 -7.29 16.42 3.11
C VAL A 255 -7.52 15.82 1.73
N ILE A 256 -6.66 16.14 0.76
CA ILE A 256 -6.74 15.58 -0.59
C ILE A 256 -6.62 14.05 -0.56
N ASP A 257 -5.70 13.50 0.21
CA ASP A 257 -5.53 12.05 0.32
C ASP A 257 -6.76 11.37 0.96
N VAL A 258 -7.39 12.00 1.96
CA VAL A 258 -8.62 11.49 2.57
C VAL A 258 -9.77 11.53 1.58
N ARG A 259 -9.94 12.65 0.84
CA ARG A 259 -10.97 12.80 -0.20
C ARG A 259 -10.82 11.77 -1.31
N VAL A 260 -9.61 11.54 -1.79
CA VAL A 260 -9.34 10.57 -2.85
C VAL A 260 -9.62 9.13 -2.40
N ARG A 261 -9.27 8.78 -1.16
CA ARG A 261 -9.62 7.47 -0.58
C ARG A 261 -11.13 7.29 -0.48
N LYS A 262 -11.82 8.30 0.03
CA LYS A 262 -13.29 8.27 0.12
C LYS A 262 -13.95 8.17 -1.24
N ALA A 263 -13.44 8.90 -2.24
CA ALA A 263 -13.91 8.80 -3.62
C ALA A 263 -13.74 7.36 -4.17
N LYS A 264 -12.62 6.71 -3.90
CA LYS A 264 -12.40 5.31 -4.30
C LYS A 264 -13.46 4.36 -3.71
N GLU A 265 -13.78 4.54 -2.42
CA GLU A 265 -14.82 3.76 -1.75
C GLU A 265 -16.19 3.95 -2.43
N LEU A 266 -16.59 5.21 -2.66
CA LEU A 266 -17.87 5.53 -3.29
C LEU A 266 -17.94 5.01 -4.73
N LEU A 267 -16.90 5.19 -5.53
CA LEU A 267 -16.83 4.68 -6.90
C LEU A 267 -16.92 3.16 -6.96
N ALA A 268 -16.43 2.45 -5.96
CA ALA A 268 -16.55 0.99 -5.88
C ALA A 268 -18.02 0.54 -5.69
N THR A 269 -18.88 1.36 -5.07
CA THR A 269 -20.32 1.05 -4.88
C THR A 269 -21.14 1.24 -6.15
N ARG A 270 -20.65 2.02 -7.12
CA ARG A 270 -21.29 2.32 -8.42
C ARG A 270 -22.67 2.96 -8.32
N LYS A 271 -23.01 3.57 -7.22
CA LYS A 271 -24.29 4.24 -7.03
C LYS A 271 -24.33 5.66 -7.58
N SER A 272 -23.14 6.22 -7.86
CA SER A 272 -22.98 7.62 -8.27
C SER A 272 -22.01 7.75 -9.44
N THR A 273 -22.20 8.77 -10.24
CA THR A 273 -21.26 9.13 -11.31
C THR A 273 -19.96 9.70 -10.74
N ILE A 274 -18.91 9.74 -11.55
CA ILE A 274 -17.61 10.29 -11.10
C ILE A 274 -17.74 11.76 -10.73
N ALA A 275 -18.61 12.52 -11.43
CA ALA A 275 -18.89 13.93 -11.14
C ALA A 275 -19.59 14.08 -9.78
N GLU A 276 -20.63 13.30 -9.52
CA GLU A 276 -21.34 13.29 -8.23
C GLU A 276 -20.40 12.93 -7.08
N VAL A 277 -19.60 11.87 -7.26
CA VAL A 277 -18.59 11.49 -6.26
C VAL A 277 -17.57 12.60 -6.02
N ALA A 278 -17.13 13.32 -7.08
CA ALA A 278 -16.22 14.44 -6.91
C ALA A 278 -16.79 15.51 -5.98
N TYR A 279 -18.04 15.91 -6.20
CA TYR A 279 -18.72 16.88 -5.34
C TYR A 279 -18.97 16.33 -3.92
N GLU A 280 -19.42 15.08 -3.81
CA GLU A 280 -19.71 14.42 -2.54
C GLU A 280 -18.50 14.37 -1.61
N VAL A 281 -17.31 14.18 -2.16
CA VAL A 281 -16.06 14.14 -1.36
C VAL A 281 -15.37 15.51 -1.29
N GLY A 282 -15.95 16.57 -1.85
CA GLY A 282 -15.50 17.95 -1.70
C GLY A 282 -14.46 18.42 -2.72
N PHE A 283 -14.34 17.78 -3.90
CA PHE A 283 -13.59 18.35 -5.03
C PHE A 283 -14.42 19.40 -5.77
N VAL A 284 -13.73 20.38 -6.33
CA VAL A 284 -14.38 21.46 -7.11
C VAL A 284 -15.07 20.90 -8.35
N ASP A 285 -14.44 19.93 -9.01
CA ASP A 285 -14.96 19.28 -10.22
C ASP A 285 -14.36 17.87 -10.42
N GLN A 286 -14.90 17.16 -11.41
CA GLN A 286 -14.45 15.83 -11.80
C GLN A 286 -12.98 15.81 -12.26
N SER A 287 -12.52 16.86 -12.95
CA SER A 287 -11.14 16.91 -13.47
C SER A 287 -10.13 17.00 -12.34
N HIS A 288 -10.47 17.77 -11.30
CA HIS A 288 -9.67 17.90 -10.09
C HIS A 288 -9.57 16.56 -9.36
N LEU A 289 -10.68 15.87 -9.14
CA LEU A 289 -10.68 14.50 -8.60
C LEU A 289 -9.83 13.58 -9.48
N THR A 290 -10.02 13.57 -10.80
CA THR A 290 -9.33 12.67 -11.74
C THR A 290 -7.82 12.81 -11.65
N ARG A 291 -7.31 14.04 -11.58
CA ARG A 291 -5.88 14.32 -11.47
C ARG A 291 -5.29 13.76 -10.17
N HIS A 292 -5.96 13.99 -9.04
CA HIS A 292 -5.47 13.51 -7.73
C HIS A 292 -5.65 12.00 -7.57
N PHE A 293 -6.74 11.46 -8.09
CA PHE A 293 -7.01 10.02 -8.08
C PHE A 293 -5.96 9.25 -8.91
N LYS A 294 -5.65 9.75 -10.13
CA LYS A 294 -4.60 9.16 -10.96
C LYS A 294 -3.23 9.24 -10.28
N ARG A 295 -2.93 10.35 -9.61
CA ARG A 295 -1.68 10.51 -8.84
C ARG A 295 -1.59 9.53 -7.67
N ALA A 296 -2.71 9.26 -6.98
CA ALA A 296 -2.75 8.40 -5.80
C ALA A 296 -2.79 6.90 -6.16
N PHE A 297 -3.48 6.53 -7.25
CA PHE A 297 -3.76 5.12 -7.60
C PHE A 297 -3.19 4.68 -8.96
N GLY A 298 -2.47 5.54 -9.66
CA GLY A 298 -1.88 5.24 -10.97
C GLY A 298 -2.86 5.19 -12.14
N ILE A 299 -4.17 5.07 -11.87
CA ILE A 299 -5.24 4.96 -12.88
C ILE A 299 -6.29 6.05 -12.69
N THR A 300 -7.04 6.35 -13.76
CA THR A 300 -8.15 7.32 -13.66
C THR A 300 -9.37 6.71 -12.95
N PRO A 301 -10.27 7.52 -12.35
CA PRO A 301 -11.54 7.05 -11.81
C PRO A 301 -12.35 6.23 -12.81
N ASN A 302 -12.39 6.66 -14.06
CA ASN A 302 -13.12 5.96 -15.12
C ASN A 302 -12.53 4.57 -15.39
N THR A 303 -11.20 4.48 -15.47
CA THR A 303 -10.49 3.20 -15.60
C THR A 303 -10.77 2.31 -14.39
N PHE A 304 -10.74 2.86 -13.17
CA PHE A 304 -11.05 2.13 -11.95
C PHE A 304 -12.46 1.54 -11.97
N VAL A 305 -13.49 2.34 -12.30
CA VAL A 305 -14.88 1.88 -12.43
C VAL A 305 -15.02 0.81 -13.52
N SER A 306 -14.37 1.00 -14.67
CA SER A 306 -14.42 0.05 -15.80
C SER A 306 -13.75 -1.30 -15.46
N LEU A 307 -12.63 -1.27 -14.76
CA LEU A 307 -11.95 -2.49 -14.30
C LEU A 307 -12.80 -3.25 -13.28
N SER A 308 -13.45 -2.52 -12.37
CA SER A 308 -14.42 -3.11 -11.45
C SER A 308 -15.67 -3.65 -12.17
N CYS A 309 -15.98 -3.21 -13.42
CA CYS A 309 -17.06 -3.78 -14.24
C CYS A 309 -16.75 -5.17 -14.80
N ARG A 310 -15.52 -5.43 -15.17
CA ARG A 310 -15.17 -6.72 -15.79
C ARG A 310 -15.24 -7.89 -14.81
N THR A 311 -15.10 -7.64 -13.52
CA THR A 311 -15.16 -8.67 -12.48
C THR A 311 -16.58 -9.18 -12.24
N PHE A 312 -17.62 -8.36 -12.41
CA PHE A 312 -19.03 -8.78 -12.19
C PHE A 312 -19.70 -9.42 -13.41
N SER A 313 -19.20 -9.21 -14.63
CA SER A 313 -19.81 -9.76 -15.84
C SER A 313 -19.53 -11.26 -16.05
N PHE A 314 -18.60 -11.86 -15.32
CA PHE A 314 -18.29 -13.29 -15.44
C PHE A 314 -19.19 -14.19 -14.59
N TYR A 315 -19.87 -13.66 -13.57
CA TYR A 315 -20.74 -14.44 -12.70
C TYR A 315 -22.24 -14.44 -13.11
N GLY A 316 -22.60 -13.66 -14.15
CA GLY A 316 -24.01 -13.49 -14.58
C GLY A 316 -24.46 -14.35 -15.76
N ARG A 317 -23.66 -15.27 -16.29
CA ARG A 317 -24.03 -16.11 -17.44
C ARG A 317 -23.88 -17.60 -17.17
N ASN A 318 -24.49 -18.06 -16.13
CA ASN A 318 -24.85 -19.49 -16.00
C ASN A 318 -26.11 -19.56 -15.16
N ARG A 319 -27.24 -19.33 -15.81
CA ARG A 319 -28.57 -19.86 -15.47
C ARG A 319 -29.26 -20.24 -16.77
#